data_c64d093ea9ebb71ed22a86ff9aed59bd
#
_entry.id   c64d093ea9ebb71ed22a86ff9aed59bd
#
_cell.length_a   1.000
_cell.length_b   1.000
_cell.length_c   1.000
_cell.angle_alpha   90.00
_cell.angle_beta   90.00
_cell.angle_gamma   90.00
#
_symmetry.space_group_name_H-M   'P 1'
#
loop_
_entity.id
_entity.type
_entity.pdbx_description
1 polymer ?
#
loop_
_entity_poly.entity_id
_entity_poly.type
_entity_poly.pdbx_seq_one_letter_code
_entity_poly.pdbx_strand_id
1 'polypeptide(L)'
;LTLSHFISLYTGGAHNSYSRQLSCFDKHSGKQLKIGDVVTSAGLKALPGLLDQISRIQFGITNKKPLEENGFLVNVIQPSKNFYVTESGIGFIYAPYEVKSFSEGEVTIIVPFKAINTYLTPGFKK
;
A
#
# COMPACT_ATOMS: atom_id res chain seq x y z
N LEU A 1 -13.01 6.07 -8.67
CA LEU A 1 -13.04 7.24 -7.78
C LEU A 1 -12.43 6.91 -6.44
N THR A 2 -11.47 7.69 -6.02
CA THR A 2 -10.83 7.54 -4.71
C THR A 2 -11.09 8.78 -3.87
N LEU A 3 -11.56 8.57 -2.63
CA LEU A 3 -11.72 9.61 -1.64
C LEU A 3 -10.64 9.46 -0.57
N SER A 4 -10.06 10.55 -0.12
CA SER A 4 -9.02 10.57 0.90
C SER A 4 -9.48 11.39 2.10
N HIS A 5 -9.36 10.81 3.30
CA HIS A 5 -9.59 11.50 4.57
C HIS A 5 -8.27 11.61 5.31
N PHE A 6 -7.92 12.83 5.69
CA PHE A 6 -6.72 13.09 6.49
C PHE A 6 -7.14 13.50 7.89
N ILE A 7 -6.64 12.80 8.90
CA ILE A 7 -6.91 13.08 10.30
C ILE A 7 -5.57 13.34 10.99
N SER A 8 -5.46 14.50 11.65
CA SER A 8 -4.30 14.83 12.46
C SER A 8 -4.76 15.08 13.89
N LEU A 9 -4.11 14.44 14.85
CA LEU A 9 -4.46 14.55 16.26
C LEU A 9 -3.20 14.75 17.08
N TYR A 10 -3.21 15.80 17.91
CA TYR A 10 -2.13 16.08 18.85
C TYR A 10 -2.59 15.74 20.27
N THR A 11 -1.90 14.78 20.91
CA THR A 11 -2.26 14.29 22.24
C THR A 11 -1.21 14.62 23.30
N GLY A 12 -0.33 15.58 23.04
CA GLY A 12 0.66 16.06 23.99
C GLY A 12 2.03 15.43 23.93
N GLY A 13 2.32 14.64 22.91
CA GLY A 13 3.64 14.04 22.71
C GLY A 13 4.55 14.91 21.86
N ALA A 14 5.71 14.37 21.50
CA ALA A 14 6.67 15.03 20.61
C ALA A 14 6.17 15.15 19.18
N HIS A 15 5.22 14.32 18.78
CA HIS A 15 4.68 14.26 17.42
C HIS A 15 3.16 14.25 17.44
N ASN A 16 2.57 14.83 16.42
CA ASN A 16 1.13 14.65 16.15
C ASN A 16 0.89 13.24 15.62
N SER A 17 -0.22 12.64 16.06
CA SER A 17 -0.73 11.46 15.36
C SER A 17 -1.51 11.93 14.14
N TYR A 18 -1.26 11.29 12.99
CA TYR A 18 -2.07 11.54 11.81
C TYR A 18 -2.29 10.26 11.02
N SER A 19 -3.38 10.22 10.29
CA SER A 19 -3.69 9.11 9.44
C SER A 19 -4.43 9.59 8.19
N ARG A 20 -4.30 8.84 7.12
CA ARG A 20 -5.04 9.06 5.90
C ARG A 20 -5.80 7.78 5.59
N GLN A 21 -7.09 7.91 5.38
CA GLN A 21 -7.93 6.79 4.97
C GLN A 21 -8.38 7.02 3.53
N LEU A 22 -8.23 5.99 2.71
CA LEU A 22 -8.63 6.03 1.32
C LEU A 22 -9.82 5.11 1.11
N SER A 23 -10.76 5.56 0.28
CA SER A 23 -11.89 4.75 -0.14
C SER A 23 -11.99 4.83 -1.64
N CYS A 24 -11.92 3.68 -2.30
CA CYS A 24 -12.09 3.56 -3.75
C CYS A 24 -13.49 3.08 -4.06
N PHE A 25 -14.13 3.68 -5.07
CA PHE A 25 -15.49 3.34 -5.47
C PHE A 25 -15.55 3.00 -6.96
N ASP A 26 -16.36 2.01 -7.30
CA ASP A 26 -16.69 1.72 -8.67
C ASP A 26 -17.58 2.85 -9.22
N LYS A 27 -17.20 3.42 -10.36
CA LYS A 27 -17.94 4.55 -10.95
C LYS A 27 -19.33 4.16 -11.43
N HIS A 28 -19.53 2.92 -11.83
CA HIS A 28 -20.81 2.46 -12.38
C HIS A 28 -21.79 2.06 -11.30
N SER A 29 -21.33 1.30 -10.30
CA SER A 29 -22.20 0.77 -9.24
C SER A 29 -22.26 1.65 -8.00
N GLY A 30 -21.27 2.54 -7.81
CA GLY A 30 -21.11 3.31 -6.57
C GLY A 30 -20.61 2.47 -5.39
N LYS A 31 -20.30 1.20 -5.62
CA LYS A 31 -19.85 0.30 -4.56
C LYS A 31 -18.42 0.61 -4.15
N GLN A 32 -18.16 0.57 -2.84
CA GLN A 32 -16.79 0.69 -2.33
C GLN A 32 -15.99 -0.56 -2.68
N LEU A 33 -14.82 -0.35 -3.28
CA LEU A 33 -13.92 -1.44 -3.66
C LEU A 33 -13.04 -1.85 -2.49
N LYS A 34 -12.90 -3.17 -2.32
CA LYS A 34 -11.91 -3.77 -1.43
C LYS A 34 -10.80 -4.34 -2.31
N ILE A 35 -9.63 -4.59 -1.72
CA ILE A 35 -8.52 -5.12 -2.51
C ILE A 35 -8.87 -6.45 -3.18
N GLY A 36 -9.72 -7.27 -2.56
CA GLY A 36 -10.18 -8.53 -3.15
C GLY A 36 -11.09 -8.36 -4.37
N ASP A 37 -11.62 -7.15 -4.59
CA ASP A 37 -12.38 -6.84 -5.81
C ASP A 37 -11.46 -6.54 -7.00
N VAL A 38 -10.20 -6.21 -6.73
CA VAL A 38 -9.21 -5.83 -7.74
C VAL A 38 -8.24 -6.98 -8.03
N VAL A 39 -7.84 -7.70 -6.99
CA VAL A 39 -6.81 -8.73 -7.05
C VAL A 39 -7.42 -10.06 -6.60
N THR A 40 -7.10 -11.15 -7.32
CA THR A 40 -7.57 -12.50 -6.97
C THR A 40 -6.97 -12.97 -5.65
N SER A 41 -7.50 -14.06 -5.09
CA SER A 41 -6.97 -14.62 -3.85
C SER A 41 -5.52 -15.09 -4.02
N ALA A 42 -5.15 -15.61 -5.18
CA ALA A 42 -3.75 -15.96 -5.48
C ALA A 42 -2.87 -14.70 -5.50
N GLY A 43 -3.39 -13.60 -6.03
CA GLY A 43 -2.69 -12.33 -6.04
C GLY A 43 -2.51 -11.74 -4.65
N LEU A 44 -3.50 -11.89 -3.78
CA LEU A 44 -3.39 -11.44 -2.39
C LEU A 44 -2.25 -12.15 -1.66
N LYS A 45 -2.04 -13.43 -1.96
CA LYS A 45 -0.93 -14.20 -1.39
C LYS A 45 0.43 -13.78 -1.98
N ALA A 46 0.44 -13.32 -3.23
CA ALA A 46 1.67 -12.89 -3.90
C ALA A 46 2.07 -11.44 -3.54
N LEU A 47 1.13 -10.61 -3.11
CA LEU A 47 1.38 -9.20 -2.84
C LEU A 47 2.48 -8.93 -1.82
N PRO A 48 2.57 -9.63 -0.67
CA PRO A 48 3.66 -9.36 0.27
C PRO A 48 5.05 -9.50 -0.36
N GLY A 49 5.27 -10.50 -1.20
CA GLY A 49 6.53 -10.67 -1.90
C GLY A 49 6.81 -9.56 -2.91
N LEU A 50 5.78 -9.12 -3.63
CA LEU A 50 5.90 -8.01 -4.57
C LEU A 50 6.16 -6.68 -3.84
N LEU A 51 5.47 -6.44 -2.74
CA LEU A 51 5.69 -5.26 -1.94
C LEU A 51 7.10 -5.21 -1.38
N ASP A 52 7.64 -6.36 -0.96
CA ASP A 52 9.03 -6.47 -0.51
C ASP A 52 9.98 -6.06 -1.65
N GLN A 53 9.84 -6.67 -2.82
CA GLN A 53 10.71 -6.38 -3.96
C GLN A 53 10.65 -4.90 -4.37
N ILE A 54 9.46 -4.35 -4.46
CA ILE A 54 9.26 -2.97 -4.89
C ILE A 54 9.82 -2.00 -3.86
N SER A 55 9.59 -2.26 -2.56
CA SER A 55 10.11 -1.40 -1.51
C SER A 55 11.63 -1.40 -1.47
N ARG A 56 12.27 -2.52 -1.73
CA ARG A 56 13.73 -2.58 -1.79
C ARG A 56 14.27 -1.72 -2.93
N ILE A 57 13.63 -1.74 -4.08
CA ILE A 57 14.00 -0.89 -5.21
C ILE A 57 13.75 0.58 -4.85
N GLN A 58 12.57 0.88 -4.31
CA GLN A 58 12.16 2.24 -3.99
C GLN A 58 13.09 2.91 -2.97
N PHE A 59 13.55 2.16 -1.97
CA PHE A 59 14.39 2.68 -0.91
C PHE A 59 15.88 2.36 -1.08
N GLY A 60 16.27 1.87 -2.25
CA GLY A 60 17.68 1.67 -2.59
C GLY A 60 18.36 0.54 -1.82
N ILE A 61 17.61 -0.47 -1.39
CA ILE A 61 18.15 -1.60 -0.67
C ILE A 61 18.73 -2.61 -1.66
N THR A 62 20.03 -2.84 -1.60
CA THR A 62 20.73 -3.73 -2.53
C THR A 62 21.14 -5.06 -1.90
N ASN A 63 21.12 -5.16 -0.55
CA ASN A 63 21.45 -6.39 0.15
C ASN A 63 20.23 -7.33 0.24
N LYS A 64 20.45 -8.55 0.69
CA LYS A 64 19.40 -9.56 0.84
C LYS A 64 18.98 -9.75 2.31
N LYS A 65 19.37 -8.85 3.20
CA LYS A 65 18.99 -8.91 4.60
C LYS A 65 17.52 -8.61 4.80
N PRO A 66 16.93 -9.07 5.92
CA PRO A 66 15.54 -8.75 6.24
C PRO A 66 15.28 -7.23 6.25
N LEU A 67 14.04 -6.84 5.99
CA LEU A 67 13.67 -5.42 5.94
C LEU A 67 13.94 -4.71 7.27
N GLU A 68 13.78 -5.38 8.40
CA GLU A 68 14.04 -4.77 9.71
C GLU A 68 15.51 -4.35 9.86
N GLU A 69 16.43 -5.01 9.17
CA GLU A 69 17.84 -4.63 9.18
C GLU A 69 18.14 -3.50 8.19
N ASN A 70 17.13 -3.02 7.46
CA ASN A 70 17.24 -1.96 6.47
C ASN A 70 16.36 -0.75 6.80
N GLY A 71 16.05 -0.54 8.06
CA GLY A 71 15.30 0.62 8.52
C GLY A 71 13.80 0.49 8.51
N PHE A 72 13.28 -0.71 8.25
CA PHE A 72 11.85 -0.98 8.35
C PHE A 72 11.49 -1.46 9.75
N LEU A 73 10.23 -1.29 10.12
CA LEU A 73 9.70 -1.78 11.41
C LEU A 73 9.15 -3.20 11.29
N VAL A 74 9.04 -3.71 10.07
CA VAL A 74 8.49 -5.04 9.77
C VAL A 74 9.38 -5.78 8.78
N ASN A 75 9.34 -7.11 8.79
CA ASN A 75 10.02 -7.94 7.80
C ASN A 75 9.11 -8.31 6.63
N VAL A 76 7.79 -8.27 6.84
CA VAL A 76 6.80 -8.57 5.80
C VAL A 76 5.87 -7.38 5.69
N ILE A 77 5.72 -6.84 4.47
CA ILE A 77 4.82 -5.73 4.20
C ILE A 77 3.52 -6.32 3.68
N GLN A 78 2.45 -6.21 4.47
CA GLN A 78 1.12 -6.64 4.07
C GLN A 78 0.45 -5.56 3.22
N PRO A 79 -0.45 -5.93 2.29
CA PRO A 79 -1.23 -4.94 1.55
C PRO A 79 -2.01 -4.05 2.52
N SER A 80 -1.90 -2.74 2.33
CA SER A 80 -2.63 -1.79 3.17
C SER A 80 -4.11 -1.78 2.79
N LYS A 81 -4.98 -1.59 3.77
CA LYS A 81 -6.39 -1.31 3.50
C LYS A 81 -6.58 0.05 2.86
N ASN A 82 -5.59 0.94 3.03
CA ASN A 82 -5.57 2.24 2.38
C ASN A 82 -4.88 2.10 1.03
N PHE A 83 -5.65 1.99 -0.02
CA PHE A 83 -5.14 1.84 -1.37
C PHE A 83 -5.94 2.68 -2.35
N TYR A 84 -5.33 2.97 -3.49
CA TYR A 84 -6.01 3.62 -4.60
C TYR A 84 -5.60 2.95 -5.91
N VAL A 85 -6.47 3.04 -6.90
CA VAL A 85 -6.25 2.42 -8.21
C VAL A 85 -6.06 3.54 -9.23
N THR A 86 -5.00 3.43 -10.01
CA THR A 86 -4.71 4.34 -11.13
C THR A 86 -4.78 3.56 -12.43
N GLU A 87 -4.56 4.23 -13.55
CA GLU A 87 -4.48 3.56 -14.86
C GLU A 87 -3.29 2.61 -14.96
N SER A 88 -2.24 2.82 -14.17
CA SER A 88 -1.00 2.07 -14.27
C SER A 88 -0.72 1.12 -13.12
N GLY A 89 -1.46 1.20 -12.01
CA GLY A 89 -1.17 0.35 -10.87
C GLY A 89 -2.05 0.60 -9.66
N ILE A 90 -1.66 -0.01 -8.55
CA ILE A 90 -2.31 0.13 -7.25
C ILE A 90 -1.32 0.78 -6.31
N GLY A 91 -1.71 1.89 -5.67
CA GLY A 91 -0.92 2.53 -4.65
C GLY A 91 -1.38 2.10 -3.26
N PHE A 92 -0.47 1.62 -2.43
CA PHE A 92 -0.75 1.27 -1.04
C PHE A 92 -0.11 2.32 -0.13
N ILE A 93 -0.90 2.88 0.77
CA ILE A 93 -0.45 3.92 1.68
C ILE A 93 -0.35 3.36 3.10
N TYR A 94 0.80 3.60 3.73
CA TYR A 94 1.10 3.17 5.09
C TYR A 94 1.30 4.39 5.95
N ALA A 95 0.61 4.43 7.09
CA ALA A 95 0.73 5.53 8.03
C ALA A 95 2.11 5.56 8.69
N PRO A 96 2.54 6.70 9.26
CA PRO A 96 3.75 6.74 10.06
C PRO A 96 3.72 5.66 11.15
N TYR A 97 4.86 5.01 11.39
CA TYR A 97 5.04 3.87 12.29
C TYR A 97 4.44 2.55 11.81
N GLU A 98 3.74 2.52 10.69
CA GLU A 98 3.15 1.26 10.22
C GLU A 98 4.22 0.32 9.65
N VAL A 99 5.09 0.82 8.77
CA VAL A 99 6.18 0.04 8.18
C VAL A 99 7.55 0.67 8.37
N LYS A 100 7.62 1.99 8.57
CA LYS A 100 8.86 2.72 8.83
C LYS A 100 8.66 3.68 10.00
N SER A 101 9.75 4.26 10.50
CA SER A 101 9.70 5.19 11.63
C SER A 101 8.90 6.45 11.31
N PHE A 102 8.47 7.18 12.34
CA PHE A 102 7.70 8.41 12.17
C PHE A 102 8.46 9.45 11.33
N SER A 103 9.78 9.51 11.46
CA SER A 103 10.59 10.47 10.70
C SER A 103 10.51 10.26 9.19
N GLU A 104 10.18 9.05 8.74
CA GLU A 104 9.98 8.74 7.32
C GLU A 104 8.59 9.18 6.85
N GLY A 105 7.67 9.46 7.77
CA GLY A 105 6.32 9.89 7.45
C GLY A 105 5.47 8.78 6.87
N GLU A 106 4.52 9.19 6.03
CA GLU A 106 3.64 8.29 5.30
C GLU A 106 4.41 7.65 4.15
N VAL A 107 4.26 6.34 3.98
CA VAL A 107 4.94 5.57 2.93
C VAL A 107 3.92 5.13 1.89
N THR A 108 4.19 5.40 0.62
CA THR A 108 3.38 4.93 -0.50
C THR A 108 4.19 3.95 -1.33
N ILE A 109 3.64 2.76 -1.56
CA ILE A 109 4.26 1.75 -2.42
C ILE A 109 3.31 1.50 -3.58
N ILE A 110 3.80 1.70 -4.81
CA ILE A 110 2.99 1.53 -6.02
C ILE A 110 3.35 0.21 -6.67
N VAL A 111 2.35 -0.65 -6.85
CA VAL A 111 2.49 -1.93 -7.54
C VAL A 111 1.98 -1.76 -8.97
N PRO A 112 2.85 -1.78 -9.99
CA PRO A 112 2.40 -1.62 -11.37
C PRO A 112 1.52 -2.79 -11.80
N PHE A 113 0.52 -2.53 -12.62
CA PHE A 113 -0.33 -3.61 -13.16
C PHE A 113 0.49 -4.63 -13.94
N LYS A 114 1.59 -4.24 -14.55
CA LYS A 114 2.50 -5.16 -15.23
C LYS A 114 3.01 -6.28 -14.30
N ALA A 115 3.25 -5.96 -13.04
CA ALA A 115 3.78 -6.92 -12.07
C ALA A 115 2.71 -7.91 -11.58
N ILE A 116 1.43 -7.53 -11.64
CA ILE A 116 0.34 -8.34 -11.09
C ILE A 116 -0.76 -8.64 -12.10
N ASN A 117 -0.51 -8.46 -13.40
CA ASN A 117 -1.55 -8.59 -14.42
C ASN A 117 -2.27 -9.95 -14.38
N THR A 118 -1.53 -11.04 -14.12
CA THR A 118 -2.12 -12.37 -14.02
C THR A 118 -2.99 -12.57 -12.78
N TYR A 119 -2.86 -11.68 -11.81
CA TYR A 119 -3.59 -11.75 -10.55
C TYR A 119 -4.76 -10.77 -10.47
N LEU A 120 -4.99 -9.99 -11.51
CA LEU A 120 -6.10 -9.04 -11.52
C LEU A 120 -7.42 -9.76 -11.77
N THR A 121 -8.48 -9.29 -11.12
CA THR A 121 -9.84 -9.76 -11.43
C THR A 121 -10.22 -9.30 -12.83
N PRO A 122 -11.20 -9.97 -13.49
CA PRO A 122 -11.54 -9.64 -14.89
C PRO A 122 -11.86 -8.17 -15.14
N GLY A 123 -12.49 -7.50 -14.18
CA GLY A 123 -12.84 -6.08 -14.34
C GLY A 123 -11.66 -5.14 -14.39
N PHE A 124 -10.49 -5.58 -13.92
CA PHE A 124 -9.27 -4.76 -13.86
C PHE A 124 -8.16 -5.27 -14.76
N LYS A 125 -8.38 -6.40 -15.39
CA LYS A 125 -7.40 -6.99 -16.31
C LYS A 125 -7.34 -6.17 -17.59
N LYS A 126 -6.11 -5.89 -18.03
CA LYS A 126 -5.88 -5.10 -19.25
C LYS A 126 -5.22 -5.93 -20.34
#